data_5f45fb57504931e5100e3a1e1026b8f1
#
_entry.id   5f45fb57504931e5100e3a1e1026b8f1
#
_cell.length_a   1.000
_cell.length_b   1.000
_cell.length_c   1.000
_cell.angle_alpha   90.00
_cell.angle_beta   90.00
_cell.angle_gamma   90.00
#
_symmetry.space_group_name_H-M   'P 1'
#
loop_
_entity.id
_entity.type
_entity.pdbx_description
1 polymer ?
#
loop_
_entity_poly.entity_id
_entity_poly.type
_entity_poly.pdbx_seq_one_letter_code
_entity_poly.pdbx_strand_id
1 'polypeptide(L)'
;MSELYNHKVVEKKWQKVWDDNKAFAATDDYSKPKYYALVEFPYPSGQGLHVGHPRPYTALDIVARKRRMQGYNVLYPMGWDAFGLPTENYAIKNKIHPKIVTENNVKRFKEQLHSLGYSFDWDREINTTDPSYYKWTQWIFLKLFKAGLAYKKEMPINWCTSCKVGLANEEVVNGVCERCGAPVVRKVKSEWMLKITDYADKLIEGLNDVDYIERVKVSQKNWIGRSTGAEVDFQIK
;
A
#
# COMPACT_ATOMS: atom_id res chain seq x y z
N MET A 1 -49.06 9.53 -11.91
CA MET A 1 -47.85 10.27 -11.50
C MET A 1 -46.70 9.25 -11.54
N SER A 2 -45.69 9.44 -12.39
CA SER A 2 -44.53 8.56 -12.40
C SER A 2 -43.83 8.70 -11.05
N GLU A 3 -43.58 7.60 -10.35
CA GLU A 3 -42.78 7.61 -9.14
C GLU A 3 -41.40 8.23 -9.47
N LEU A 4 -41.03 9.26 -8.72
CA LEU A 4 -39.71 9.87 -8.85
C LEU A 4 -38.63 8.81 -8.57
N TYR A 5 -37.63 8.72 -9.44
CA TYR A 5 -36.50 7.82 -9.27
C TYR A 5 -35.84 8.00 -7.89
N ASN A 6 -35.91 6.95 -7.06
CA ASN A 6 -35.31 6.95 -5.73
C ASN A 6 -34.00 6.16 -5.77
N HIS A 7 -32.87 6.87 -5.99
CA HIS A 7 -31.55 6.27 -6.08
C HIS A 7 -31.18 5.45 -4.84
N LYS A 8 -31.54 5.90 -3.64
CA LYS A 8 -31.20 5.21 -2.38
C LYS A 8 -31.83 3.81 -2.29
N VAL A 9 -33.01 3.63 -2.85
CA VAL A 9 -33.67 2.32 -2.90
C VAL A 9 -33.08 1.45 -3.99
N VAL A 10 -32.90 2.02 -5.18
CA VAL A 10 -32.40 1.30 -6.35
C VAL A 10 -30.97 0.84 -6.14
N GLU A 11 -30.10 1.71 -5.64
CA GLU A 11 -28.68 1.39 -5.36
C GLU A 11 -28.56 0.24 -4.36
N LYS A 12 -29.24 0.31 -3.22
CA LYS A 12 -29.23 -0.76 -2.21
C LYS A 12 -29.72 -2.09 -2.76
N LYS A 13 -30.79 -2.05 -3.58
CA LYS A 13 -31.31 -3.26 -4.24
C LYS A 13 -30.25 -3.92 -5.10
N TRP A 14 -29.60 -3.14 -5.97
CA TRP A 14 -28.63 -3.71 -6.90
C TRP A 14 -27.33 -4.11 -6.22
N GLN A 15 -26.83 -3.37 -5.23
CA GLN A 15 -25.69 -3.78 -4.43
C GLN A 15 -25.96 -5.15 -3.78
N LYS A 16 -27.13 -5.33 -3.17
CA LYS A 16 -27.51 -6.63 -2.61
C LYS A 16 -27.57 -7.74 -3.68
N VAL A 17 -28.13 -7.46 -4.84
CA VAL A 17 -28.16 -8.45 -5.95
C VAL A 17 -26.75 -8.84 -6.39
N TRP A 18 -25.82 -7.90 -6.48
CA TRP A 18 -24.43 -8.18 -6.84
C TRP A 18 -23.73 -9.01 -5.79
N ASP A 19 -23.92 -8.71 -4.52
CA ASP A 19 -23.33 -9.45 -3.41
C ASP A 19 -23.85 -10.88 -3.33
N ASP A 20 -25.19 -11.04 -3.37
CA ASP A 20 -25.87 -12.36 -3.29
C ASP A 20 -25.43 -13.28 -4.45
N ASN A 21 -25.22 -12.73 -5.65
CA ASN A 21 -24.81 -13.49 -6.83
C ASN A 21 -23.29 -13.52 -7.06
N LYS A 22 -22.49 -12.92 -6.17
CA LYS A 22 -21.04 -12.79 -6.34
C LYS A 22 -20.64 -12.27 -7.73
N ALA A 23 -21.38 -11.26 -8.20
CA ALA A 23 -21.34 -10.78 -9.58
C ALA A 23 -19.96 -10.34 -10.06
N PHE A 24 -19.08 -10.00 -9.14
CA PHE A 24 -17.73 -9.48 -9.41
C PHE A 24 -16.61 -10.43 -8.99
N ALA A 25 -16.91 -11.61 -8.49
CA ALA A 25 -15.92 -12.60 -8.09
C ALA A 25 -15.12 -13.11 -9.30
N ALA A 26 -13.79 -13.12 -9.16
CA ALA A 26 -12.93 -13.80 -10.09
C ALA A 26 -13.04 -15.32 -9.90
N THR A 27 -12.96 -16.06 -10.98
CA THR A 27 -13.05 -17.52 -10.95
C THR A 27 -11.68 -18.15 -11.26
N ASP A 28 -11.53 -19.43 -10.92
CA ASP A 28 -10.37 -20.23 -11.31
C ASP A 28 -10.52 -20.85 -12.71
N ASP A 29 -11.44 -20.30 -13.52
CA ASP A 29 -11.62 -20.67 -14.93
C ASP A 29 -10.48 -20.09 -15.78
N TYR A 30 -9.58 -20.96 -16.23
CA TYR A 30 -8.44 -20.62 -17.06
C TYR A 30 -8.77 -20.58 -18.56
N SER A 31 -10.00 -20.89 -18.97
CA SER A 31 -10.45 -20.78 -20.36
C SER A 31 -10.67 -19.34 -20.81
N LYS A 32 -10.92 -18.42 -19.85
CA LYS A 32 -11.14 -17.01 -20.12
C LYS A 32 -9.84 -16.21 -20.01
N PRO A 33 -9.66 -15.19 -20.86
CA PRO A 33 -8.53 -14.28 -20.72
C PRO A 33 -8.58 -13.57 -19.35
N LYS A 34 -7.44 -13.51 -18.67
CA LYS A 34 -7.33 -12.90 -17.36
C LYS A 34 -7.10 -11.39 -17.46
N TYR A 35 -7.66 -10.65 -16.52
CA TYR A 35 -7.36 -9.25 -16.33
C TYR A 35 -7.22 -8.94 -14.83
N TYR A 36 -6.06 -8.48 -14.43
CA TYR A 36 -5.81 -8.05 -13.06
C TYR A 36 -5.91 -6.53 -12.97
N ALA A 37 -6.99 -6.04 -12.35
CA ALA A 37 -7.19 -4.64 -12.07
C ALA A 37 -6.59 -4.31 -10.69
N LEU A 38 -5.38 -3.79 -10.67
CA LEU A 38 -4.65 -3.50 -9.44
C LEU A 38 -4.81 -2.03 -9.06
N VAL A 39 -5.37 -1.79 -7.88
CA VAL A 39 -5.41 -0.48 -7.23
C VAL A 39 -4.81 -0.56 -5.84
N GLU A 40 -4.24 0.54 -5.39
CA GLU A 40 -3.73 0.67 -4.04
C GLU A 40 -4.88 0.63 -3.03
N PHE A 41 -4.79 -0.27 -2.04
CA PHE A 41 -5.79 -0.36 -0.99
C PHE A 41 -5.47 0.60 0.16
N PRO A 42 -6.50 1.11 0.89
CA PRO A 42 -6.33 2.22 1.82
C PRO A 42 -5.76 1.79 3.17
N TYR A 43 -5.14 2.74 3.87
CA TYR A 43 -4.91 2.65 5.31
C TYR A 43 -6.22 2.90 6.07
N PRO A 44 -6.72 1.98 6.88
CA PRO A 44 -7.93 2.20 7.68
C PRO A 44 -7.63 3.01 8.95
N SER A 45 -6.94 4.14 8.82
CA SER A 45 -6.41 4.94 9.93
C SER A 45 -7.30 6.12 10.34
N GLY A 46 -8.34 6.42 9.59
CA GLY A 46 -9.25 7.54 9.83
C GLY A 46 -10.69 7.11 10.01
N GLN A 47 -11.58 8.09 10.21
CA GLN A 47 -13.01 7.86 10.39
C GLN A 47 -13.75 7.51 9.09
N GLY A 48 -13.05 7.36 7.98
CA GLY A 48 -13.59 7.02 6.67
C GLY A 48 -12.69 7.46 5.53
N LEU A 49 -13.14 7.15 4.31
CA LEU A 49 -12.50 7.55 3.07
C LEU A 49 -12.50 9.07 2.91
N HIS A 50 -11.43 9.62 2.37
CA HIS A 50 -11.41 10.99 1.86
C HIS A 50 -11.61 10.99 0.33
N VAL A 51 -11.90 12.15 -0.24
CA VAL A 51 -12.23 12.30 -1.68
C VAL A 51 -11.12 11.83 -2.64
N GLY A 52 -9.89 11.70 -2.17
CA GLY A 52 -8.77 11.16 -2.96
C GLY A 52 -8.90 9.66 -3.25
N HIS A 53 -9.54 8.89 -2.37
CA HIS A 53 -9.69 7.44 -2.56
C HIS A 53 -10.60 7.07 -3.75
N PRO A 54 -11.82 7.66 -3.90
CA PRO A 54 -12.70 7.33 -5.02
C PRO A 54 -12.09 7.58 -6.40
N ARG A 55 -11.16 8.51 -6.54
CA ARG A 55 -10.57 8.88 -7.84
C ARG A 55 -9.93 7.68 -8.57
N PRO A 56 -8.90 7.01 -8.02
CA PRO A 56 -8.31 5.83 -8.66
C PRO A 56 -9.26 4.65 -8.70
N TYR A 57 -10.10 4.47 -7.66
CA TYR A 57 -11.04 3.35 -7.59
C TYR A 57 -12.09 3.44 -8.69
N THR A 58 -12.68 4.61 -8.91
CA THR A 58 -13.65 4.81 -9.99
C THR A 58 -13.02 4.60 -11.37
N ALA A 59 -11.83 5.15 -11.60
CA ALA A 59 -11.13 5.00 -12.88
C ALA A 59 -10.89 3.52 -13.22
N LEU A 60 -10.44 2.75 -12.23
CA LEU A 60 -10.15 1.33 -12.44
C LEU A 60 -11.43 0.47 -12.45
N ASP A 61 -12.48 0.87 -11.73
CA ASP A 61 -13.79 0.20 -11.78
C ASP A 61 -14.41 0.25 -13.17
N ILE A 62 -14.30 1.38 -13.86
CA ILE A 62 -14.74 1.53 -15.26
C ILE A 62 -14.01 0.51 -16.14
N VAL A 63 -12.70 0.39 -16.00
CA VAL A 63 -11.90 -0.57 -16.77
C VAL A 63 -12.28 -2.00 -16.41
N ALA A 64 -12.43 -2.32 -15.12
CA ALA A 64 -12.79 -3.64 -14.64
C ALA A 64 -14.15 -4.09 -15.20
N ARG A 65 -15.17 -3.22 -15.16
CA ARG A 65 -16.50 -3.47 -15.73
C ARG A 65 -16.43 -3.67 -17.25
N LYS A 66 -15.70 -2.81 -17.96
CA LYS A 66 -15.48 -2.96 -19.41
C LYS A 66 -14.87 -4.32 -19.74
N ARG A 67 -13.84 -4.75 -19.01
CA ARG A 67 -13.18 -6.03 -19.24
C ARG A 67 -14.12 -7.22 -18.98
N ARG A 68 -14.94 -7.16 -17.91
CA ARG A 68 -15.97 -8.19 -17.69
C ARG A 68 -16.97 -8.28 -18.85
N MET A 69 -17.44 -7.14 -19.35
CA MET A 69 -18.34 -7.10 -20.53
C MET A 69 -17.69 -7.66 -21.80
N GLN A 70 -16.36 -7.62 -21.89
CA GLN A 70 -15.58 -8.21 -22.97
C GLN A 70 -15.27 -9.71 -22.75
N GLY A 71 -15.79 -10.33 -21.69
CA GLY A 71 -15.61 -11.75 -21.40
C GLY A 71 -14.36 -12.12 -20.63
N TYR A 72 -13.62 -11.13 -20.11
CA TYR A 72 -12.44 -11.42 -19.28
C TYR A 72 -12.85 -11.93 -17.88
N ASN A 73 -12.01 -12.81 -17.33
CA ASN A 73 -12.02 -13.15 -15.91
C ASN A 73 -11.22 -12.05 -15.17
N VAL A 74 -11.93 -11.15 -14.50
CA VAL A 74 -11.33 -9.95 -13.92
C VAL A 74 -11.16 -10.12 -12.41
N LEU A 75 -9.92 -10.05 -11.95
CA LEU A 75 -9.59 -9.90 -10.52
C LEU A 75 -9.44 -8.40 -10.20
N TYR A 76 -10.38 -7.87 -9.42
CA TYR A 76 -10.34 -6.51 -8.87
C TYR A 76 -10.49 -6.59 -7.35
N PRO A 77 -9.41 -6.89 -6.63
CA PRO A 77 -9.43 -7.10 -5.18
C PRO A 77 -9.42 -5.78 -4.42
N MET A 78 -9.84 -5.86 -3.16
CA MET A 78 -9.73 -4.80 -2.17
C MET A 78 -9.12 -5.36 -0.89
N GLY A 79 -8.55 -4.49 -0.07
CA GLY A 79 -7.96 -4.88 1.20
C GLY A 79 -7.64 -3.66 2.07
N TRP A 80 -6.94 -3.95 3.16
CA TRP A 80 -6.63 -2.98 4.21
C TRP A 80 -5.15 -3.04 4.54
N ASP A 81 -4.44 -1.94 4.33
CA ASP A 81 -3.09 -1.77 4.85
C ASP A 81 -3.19 -1.33 6.32
N ALA A 82 -3.34 -2.33 7.17
CA ALA A 82 -3.85 -2.13 8.52
C ALA A 82 -2.77 -1.96 9.60
N PHE A 83 -1.50 -2.23 9.29
CA PHE A 83 -0.40 -1.83 10.15
C PHE A 83 -0.12 -0.33 10.03
N GLY A 84 0.23 0.33 11.12
CA GLY A 84 0.71 1.70 11.03
C GLY A 84 0.53 2.55 12.28
N LEU A 85 1.41 3.53 12.44
CA LEU A 85 1.46 4.48 13.55
C LEU A 85 0.18 5.31 13.74
N PRO A 86 -0.51 5.78 12.69
CA PRO A 86 -1.72 6.58 12.90
C PRO A 86 -2.78 5.86 13.71
N THR A 87 -3.02 4.59 13.44
CA THR A 87 -3.96 3.76 14.20
C THR A 87 -3.46 3.50 15.62
N GLU A 88 -2.17 3.21 15.78
CA GLU A 88 -1.55 2.97 17.10
C GLU A 88 -1.59 4.25 17.97
N ASN A 89 -1.25 5.39 17.42
CA ASN A 89 -1.31 6.67 18.14
C ASN A 89 -2.75 7.03 18.56
N TYR A 90 -3.72 6.79 17.67
CA TYR A 90 -5.12 6.97 18.00
C TYR A 90 -5.55 6.03 19.13
N ALA A 91 -5.15 4.77 19.08
CA ALA A 91 -5.44 3.75 20.07
C ALA A 91 -4.87 4.13 21.44
N ILE A 92 -3.60 4.58 21.49
CA ILE A 92 -2.95 5.05 22.72
C ILE A 92 -3.69 6.25 23.31
N LYS A 93 -3.98 7.26 22.48
CA LYS A 93 -4.68 8.48 22.90
C LYS A 93 -6.06 8.19 23.51
N ASN A 94 -6.78 7.24 22.92
CA ASN A 94 -8.15 6.90 23.33
C ASN A 94 -8.21 5.70 24.30
N LYS A 95 -7.06 5.11 24.65
CA LYS A 95 -6.98 3.92 25.52
C LYS A 95 -7.80 2.73 25.02
N ILE A 96 -7.79 2.52 23.71
CA ILE A 96 -8.47 1.44 23.01
C ILE A 96 -7.41 0.54 22.37
N HIS A 97 -7.65 -0.77 22.33
CA HIS A 97 -6.72 -1.68 21.66
C HIS A 97 -6.67 -1.42 20.15
N PRO A 98 -5.48 -1.33 19.50
CA PRO A 98 -5.36 -1.01 18.07
C PRO A 98 -6.21 -1.92 17.16
N LYS A 99 -6.30 -3.21 17.48
CA LYS A 99 -7.13 -4.17 16.75
C LYS A 99 -8.59 -3.72 16.64
N ILE A 100 -9.18 -3.26 17.76
CA ILE A 100 -10.58 -2.79 17.79
C ILE A 100 -10.74 -1.53 16.93
N VAL A 101 -9.79 -0.62 16.98
CA VAL A 101 -9.80 0.59 16.14
C VAL A 101 -9.77 0.19 14.66
N THR A 102 -8.86 -0.71 14.30
CA THR A 102 -8.72 -1.20 12.92
C THR A 102 -10.01 -1.88 12.44
N GLU A 103 -10.59 -2.78 13.23
CA GLU A 103 -11.84 -3.47 12.87
C GLU A 103 -12.99 -2.49 12.62
N ASN A 104 -13.15 -1.48 13.50
CA ASN A 104 -14.19 -0.47 13.34
C ASN A 104 -13.97 0.40 12.10
N ASN A 105 -12.73 0.80 11.84
CA ASN A 105 -12.39 1.60 10.67
C ASN A 105 -12.59 0.80 9.38
N VAL A 106 -12.12 -0.45 9.32
CA VAL A 106 -12.34 -1.35 8.17
C VAL A 106 -13.82 -1.49 7.86
N LYS A 107 -14.65 -1.73 8.88
CA LYS A 107 -16.11 -1.80 8.70
C LYS A 107 -16.65 -0.53 8.06
N ARG A 108 -16.26 0.63 8.56
CA ARG A 108 -16.70 1.93 8.04
C ARG A 108 -16.25 2.17 6.61
N PHE A 109 -14.98 1.89 6.30
CA PHE A 109 -14.44 2.02 4.94
C PHE A 109 -15.16 1.10 3.96
N LYS A 110 -15.41 -0.15 4.37
CA LYS A 110 -16.14 -1.13 3.56
C LYS A 110 -17.57 -0.68 3.26
N GLU A 111 -18.30 -0.16 4.25
CA GLU A 111 -19.64 0.43 4.06
C GLU A 111 -19.62 1.57 3.03
N GLN A 112 -18.61 2.44 3.10
CA GLN A 112 -18.46 3.54 2.15
C GLN A 112 -18.13 3.05 0.72
N LEU A 113 -17.21 2.08 0.58
CA LEU A 113 -16.88 1.50 -0.72
C LEU A 113 -18.08 0.76 -1.35
N HIS A 114 -18.86 0.04 -0.54
CA HIS A 114 -20.11 -0.57 -1.02
C HIS A 114 -21.12 0.47 -1.47
N SER A 115 -21.24 1.60 -0.74
CA SER A 115 -22.18 2.66 -1.10
C SER A 115 -21.84 3.33 -2.44
N LEU A 116 -20.57 3.31 -2.85
CA LEU A 116 -20.11 3.78 -4.15
C LEU A 116 -20.32 2.76 -5.28
N GLY A 117 -20.72 1.53 -4.94
CA GLY A 117 -21.08 0.49 -5.90
C GLY A 117 -19.95 -0.06 -6.72
N TYR A 118 -18.71 -0.01 -6.23
CA TYR A 118 -17.54 -0.57 -6.91
C TYR A 118 -17.64 -2.08 -7.10
N SER A 119 -17.11 -2.55 -8.22
CA SER A 119 -17.11 -3.96 -8.59
C SER A 119 -15.91 -4.74 -8.03
N PHE A 120 -15.58 -4.53 -6.75
CA PHE A 120 -14.53 -5.28 -6.08
C PHE A 120 -14.92 -6.75 -5.88
N ASP A 121 -13.91 -7.61 -5.93
CA ASP A 121 -14.04 -9.03 -5.53
C ASP A 121 -13.83 -9.15 -4.01
N TRP A 122 -14.92 -9.06 -3.27
CA TRP A 122 -14.91 -9.14 -1.81
C TRP A 122 -14.59 -10.53 -1.26
N ASP A 123 -14.69 -11.58 -2.07
CA ASP A 123 -14.26 -12.94 -1.67
C ASP A 123 -12.73 -13.03 -1.55
N ARG A 124 -12.02 -12.09 -2.17
CA ARG A 124 -10.56 -11.97 -2.11
C ARG A 124 -10.08 -10.76 -1.31
N GLU A 125 -10.90 -10.31 -0.39
CA GLU A 125 -10.54 -9.25 0.57
C GLU A 125 -9.35 -9.69 1.42
N ILE A 126 -8.39 -8.79 1.61
CA ILE A 126 -7.20 -9.03 2.43
C ILE A 126 -7.06 -8.00 3.55
N ASN A 127 -6.44 -8.42 4.65
CA ASN A 127 -6.03 -7.54 5.73
C ASN A 127 -4.57 -7.85 6.09
N THR A 128 -3.69 -6.86 5.98
CA THR A 128 -2.25 -7.05 6.21
C THR A 128 -1.91 -7.46 7.64
N THR A 129 -2.79 -7.21 8.61
CA THR A 129 -2.63 -7.65 10.01
C THR A 129 -3.13 -9.05 10.28
N ASP A 130 -3.73 -9.73 9.30
CA ASP A 130 -4.12 -11.12 9.43
C ASP A 130 -2.88 -12.04 9.39
N PRO A 131 -2.70 -12.96 10.35
CA PRO A 131 -1.60 -13.91 10.34
C PRO A 131 -1.52 -14.75 9.07
N SER A 132 -2.66 -15.04 8.45
CA SER A 132 -2.71 -15.78 7.18
C SER A 132 -2.10 -14.99 6.02
N TYR A 133 -2.11 -13.67 6.10
CA TYR A 133 -1.48 -12.76 5.15
C TYR A 133 -0.01 -12.49 5.48
N TYR A 134 0.32 -11.99 6.68
CA TYR A 134 1.68 -11.55 6.98
C TYR A 134 2.68 -12.70 7.13
N LYS A 135 2.25 -13.95 7.25
CA LYS A 135 3.15 -15.12 7.14
C LYS A 135 3.98 -15.10 5.86
N TRP A 136 3.43 -14.53 4.78
CA TRP A 136 4.16 -14.41 3.51
C TRP A 136 5.23 -13.35 3.56
N THR A 137 4.99 -12.22 4.25
CA THR A 137 6.02 -11.21 4.53
C THR A 137 7.16 -11.81 5.34
N GLN A 138 6.82 -12.60 6.37
CA GLN A 138 7.83 -13.33 7.16
C GLN A 138 8.60 -14.35 6.32
N TRP A 139 7.92 -15.06 5.43
CA TRP A 139 8.56 -16.00 4.52
C TRP A 139 9.52 -15.31 3.55
N ILE A 140 9.14 -14.17 2.98
CA ILE A 140 10.02 -13.36 2.12
C ILE A 140 11.25 -12.90 2.91
N PHE A 141 11.07 -12.39 4.14
CA PHE A 141 12.19 -12.02 5.00
C PHE A 141 13.18 -13.18 5.23
N LEU A 142 12.65 -14.36 5.53
CA LEU A 142 13.48 -15.55 5.72
C LEU A 142 14.23 -15.96 4.46
N LYS A 143 13.64 -15.76 3.27
CA LYS A 143 14.34 -15.99 1.99
C LYS A 143 15.49 -14.99 1.80
N LEU A 144 15.25 -13.71 2.08
CA LEU A 144 16.29 -12.68 2.02
C LEU A 144 17.40 -12.94 3.03
N PHE A 145 17.04 -13.35 4.25
CA PHE A 145 18.03 -13.71 5.28
C PHE A 145 18.90 -14.90 4.85
N LYS A 146 18.29 -15.98 4.35
CA LYS A 146 19.01 -17.16 3.84
C LYS A 146 19.91 -16.84 2.64
N ALA A 147 19.52 -15.85 1.84
CA ALA A 147 20.33 -15.37 0.71
C ALA A 147 21.45 -14.39 1.13
N GLY A 148 21.61 -14.09 2.43
CA GLY A 148 22.58 -13.13 2.94
C GLY A 148 22.26 -11.67 2.61
N LEU A 149 21.02 -11.40 2.19
CA LEU A 149 20.54 -10.05 1.84
C LEU A 149 19.94 -9.30 3.02
N ALA A 150 19.55 -10.00 4.09
CA ALA A 150 19.10 -9.38 5.33
C ALA A 150 20.15 -9.60 6.43
N TYR A 151 20.51 -8.54 7.14
CA TYR A 151 21.53 -8.55 8.19
C TYR A 151 21.20 -7.56 9.29
N LYS A 152 21.76 -7.76 10.49
CA LYS A 152 21.68 -6.80 11.59
C LYS A 152 22.88 -5.87 11.61
N LYS A 153 22.61 -4.59 11.88
CA LYS A 153 23.66 -3.56 12.03
C LYS A 153 23.25 -2.55 13.07
N GLU A 154 24.20 -2.18 13.93
CA GLU A 154 24.07 -1.00 14.77
C GLU A 154 24.34 0.25 13.96
N MET A 155 23.38 1.18 14.00
CA MET A 155 23.49 2.44 13.29
C MET A 155 22.68 3.55 13.95
N PRO A 156 23.11 4.82 13.81
CA PRO A 156 22.30 5.93 14.25
C PRO A 156 21.10 6.11 13.33
N ILE A 157 19.91 6.03 13.90
CA ILE A 157 18.65 6.33 13.21
C ILE A 157 18.08 7.65 13.68
N ASN A 158 17.23 8.28 12.88
CA ASN A 158 16.42 9.41 13.33
C ASN A 158 15.34 8.87 14.27
N TRP A 159 15.26 9.44 15.45
CA TRP A 159 14.32 9.01 16.49
C TRP A 159 13.42 10.15 16.92
N CYS A 160 12.11 9.98 16.75
CA CYS A 160 11.14 10.91 17.29
C CYS A 160 10.95 10.67 18.80
N THR A 161 11.19 11.70 19.61
CA THR A 161 11.11 11.60 21.08
C THR A 161 9.68 11.50 21.60
N SER A 162 8.69 11.97 20.84
CA SER A 162 7.27 11.93 21.15
C SER A 162 6.60 10.64 20.64
N CYS A 163 6.70 10.37 19.34
CA CYS A 163 6.12 9.15 18.76
C CYS A 163 6.86 7.87 19.14
N LYS A 164 8.10 8.00 19.68
CA LYS A 164 8.99 6.89 20.08
C LYS A 164 9.23 5.87 18.99
N VAL A 165 9.48 6.37 17.79
CA VAL A 165 9.66 5.57 16.56
C VAL A 165 10.88 6.06 15.78
N GLY A 166 11.51 5.16 15.01
CA GLY A 166 12.50 5.49 14.00
C GLY A 166 11.84 6.15 12.80
N LEU A 167 12.49 7.16 12.24
CA LEU A 167 12.02 7.91 11.08
C LEU A 167 12.97 7.76 9.91
N ALA A 168 12.44 7.67 8.71
CA ALA A 168 13.19 7.85 7.49
C ALA A 168 13.68 9.31 7.37
N ASN A 169 14.67 9.55 6.50
CA ASN A 169 15.21 10.91 6.34
C ASN A 169 14.15 11.90 5.84
N GLU A 170 13.25 11.42 4.99
CA GLU A 170 12.14 12.18 4.40
C GLU A 170 11.08 12.59 5.43
N GLU A 171 10.98 11.85 6.55
CA GLU A 171 10.03 12.12 7.63
C GLU A 171 10.58 13.15 8.65
N VAL A 172 11.80 13.65 8.42
CA VAL A 172 12.44 14.68 9.27
C VAL A 172 12.51 16.00 8.50
N VAL A 173 11.66 16.94 8.87
CA VAL A 173 11.59 18.27 8.25
C VAL A 173 12.13 19.30 9.22
N ASN A 174 13.20 19.99 8.85
CA ASN A 174 13.84 21.03 9.71
C ASN A 174 14.21 20.52 11.13
N GLY A 175 14.64 19.25 11.25
CA GLY A 175 15.03 18.66 12.52
C GLY A 175 13.88 18.21 13.43
N VAL A 176 12.65 18.29 12.95
CA VAL A 176 11.45 17.85 13.67
C VAL A 176 10.72 16.73 12.94
N CYS A 177 9.95 15.96 13.67
CA CYS A 177 9.10 14.91 13.13
C CYS A 177 7.97 15.52 12.29
N GLU A 178 7.85 15.15 11.02
CA GLU A 178 6.80 15.60 10.11
C GLU A 178 5.38 15.40 10.70
N ARG A 179 5.18 14.33 11.47
CA ARG A 179 3.85 13.93 11.97
C ARG A 179 3.42 14.67 13.22
N CYS A 180 4.34 14.92 14.17
CA CYS A 180 3.97 15.47 15.49
C CYS A 180 4.71 16.75 15.85
N GLY A 181 5.65 17.22 15.03
CA GLY A 181 6.43 18.43 15.28
C GLY A 181 7.46 18.33 16.41
N ALA A 182 7.61 17.17 17.06
CA ALA A 182 8.57 16.99 18.15
C ALA A 182 10.01 16.92 17.62
N PRO A 183 11.02 17.33 18.43
CA PRO A 183 12.42 17.25 18.06
C PRO A 183 12.84 15.80 17.74
N VAL A 184 13.63 15.64 16.69
CA VAL A 184 14.22 14.38 16.28
C VAL A 184 15.67 14.33 16.76
N VAL A 185 16.05 13.21 17.38
CA VAL A 185 17.41 12.97 17.85
C VAL A 185 18.03 11.77 17.15
N ARG A 186 19.36 11.71 17.09
CA ARG A 186 20.06 10.52 16.62
C ARG A 186 20.17 9.51 17.76
N LYS A 187 19.71 8.29 17.50
CA LYS A 187 19.73 7.18 18.45
C LYS A 187 20.34 5.95 17.81
N VAL A 188 21.39 5.40 18.41
CA VAL A 188 21.98 4.14 17.95
C VAL A 188 21.07 2.99 18.32
N LYS A 189 20.73 2.17 17.34
CA LYS A 189 19.92 0.95 17.50
C LYS A 189 20.44 -0.16 16.61
N SER A 190 20.26 -1.38 17.05
CA SER A 190 20.50 -2.57 16.23
C SER A 190 19.25 -2.89 15.42
N GLU A 191 19.31 -2.62 14.11
CA GLU A 191 18.19 -2.74 13.21
C GLU A 191 18.46 -3.76 12.11
N TRP A 192 17.39 -4.35 11.58
CA TRP A 192 17.47 -5.17 10.39
C TRP A 192 17.65 -4.30 9.15
N MET A 193 18.62 -4.67 8.33
CA MET A 193 18.94 -4.00 7.08
C MET A 193 18.81 -4.97 5.92
N LEU A 194 18.44 -4.44 4.75
CA LEU A 194 18.44 -5.17 3.49
C LEU A 194 19.52 -4.58 2.57
N LYS A 195 20.29 -5.44 1.89
CA LYS A 195 21.32 -5.03 0.91
C LYS A 195 20.69 -4.61 -0.41
N ILE A 196 19.87 -3.56 -0.37
CA ILE A 196 19.15 -3.08 -1.58
C ILE A 196 20.09 -2.55 -2.65
N THR A 197 21.26 -2.01 -2.27
CA THR A 197 22.26 -1.47 -3.21
C THR A 197 22.89 -2.53 -4.10
N ASP A 198 22.90 -3.81 -3.70
CA ASP A 198 23.38 -4.91 -4.52
C ASP A 198 22.55 -5.12 -5.80
N TYR A 199 21.38 -4.49 -5.86
CA TYR A 199 20.46 -4.56 -6.99
C TYR A 199 20.36 -3.25 -7.80
N ALA A 200 21.12 -2.21 -7.43
CA ALA A 200 21.01 -0.89 -8.05
C ALA A 200 21.23 -0.94 -9.58
N ASP A 201 22.32 -1.54 -10.03
CA ASP A 201 22.61 -1.67 -11.46
C ASP A 201 21.58 -2.55 -12.20
N LYS A 202 21.18 -3.67 -11.58
CA LYS A 202 20.15 -4.56 -12.15
C LYS A 202 18.80 -3.86 -12.30
N LEU A 203 18.45 -2.98 -11.36
CA LEU A 203 17.22 -2.19 -11.44
C LEU A 203 17.27 -1.18 -12.60
N ILE A 204 18.42 -0.53 -12.82
CA ILE A 204 18.62 0.38 -13.96
C ILE A 204 18.51 -0.39 -15.28
N GLU A 205 19.21 -1.52 -15.39
CA GLU A 205 19.20 -2.37 -16.58
C GLU A 205 17.80 -2.91 -16.89
N GLY A 206 17.10 -3.44 -15.86
CA GLY A 206 15.76 -4.00 -15.99
C GLY A 206 14.68 -3.01 -16.41
N LEU A 207 14.95 -1.70 -16.36
CA LEU A 207 14.01 -0.69 -16.90
C LEU A 207 13.84 -0.79 -18.43
N ASN A 208 14.77 -1.47 -19.12
CA ASN A 208 14.66 -1.72 -20.55
C ASN A 208 13.64 -2.83 -20.87
N ASP A 209 13.39 -3.73 -19.91
CA ASP A 209 12.55 -4.91 -20.10
C ASP A 209 11.09 -4.69 -19.67
N VAL A 210 10.78 -3.52 -19.06
CA VAL A 210 9.45 -3.21 -18.56
C VAL A 210 8.74 -2.15 -19.39
N ASP A 211 7.43 -2.33 -19.60
CA ASP A 211 6.58 -1.38 -20.31
C ASP A 211 6.08 -0.26 -19.36
N TYR A 212 7.03 0.49 -18.79
CA TYR A 212 6.74 1.66 -17.97
C TYR A 212 6.74 2.93 -18.83
N ILE A 213 5.89 3.87 -18.46
CA ILE A 213 5.93 5.21 -19.06
C ILE A 213 7.29 5.87 -18.77
N GLU A 214 7.81 6.67 -19.72
CA GLU A 214 9.15 7.24 -19.64
C GLU A 214 9.40 8.04 -18.36
N ARG A 215 8.40 8.81 -17.92
CA ARG A 215 8.50 9.57 -16.65
C ARG A 215 8.87 8.69 -15.46
N VAL A 216 8.31 7.47 -15.37
CA VAL A 216 8.61 6.52 -14.28
C VAL A 216 10.02 5.99 -14.41
N LYS A 217 10.46 5.62 -15.62
CA LYS A 217 11.84 5.16 -15.89
C LYS A 217 12.87 6.20 -15.48
N VAL A 218 12.65 7.45 -15.89
CA VAL A 218 13.54 8.58 -15.54
C VAL A 218 13.56 8.81 -14.02
N SER A 219 12.40 8.77 -13.36
CA SER A 219 12.35 8.95 -11.91
C SER A 219 13.12 7.86 -11.16
N GLN A 220 13.03 6.61 -11.58
CA GLN A 220 13.76 5.51 -10.96
C GLN A 220 15.27 5.59 -11.20
N LYS A 221 15.72 5.93 -12.41
CA LYS A 221 17.14 6.18 -12.72
C LYS A 221 17.72 7.30 -11.85
N ASN A 222 17.00 8.39 -11.73
CA ASN A 222 17.43 9.54 -10.91
C ASN A 222 17.47 9.20 -9.42
N TRP A 223 16.53 8.38 -8.93
CA TRP A 223 16.52 7.94 -7.54
C TRP A 223 17.72 7.07 -7.21
N ILE A 224 18.07 6.13 -8.08
CA ILE A 224 19.28 5.27 -7.91
C ILE A 224 20.53 6.12 -8.00
N GLY A 225 20.57 7.10 -8.89
CA GLY A 225 21.59 8.12 -8.95
C GLY A 225 22.99 7.56 -9.26
N ARG A 226 23.12 6.62 -10.22
CA ARG A 226 24.40 6.11 -10.64
C ARG A 226 25.32 7.24 -11.10
N SER A 227 26.47 7.37 -10.44
CA SER A 227 27.50 8.35 -10.80
C SER A 227 28.87 7.68 -10.82
N THR A 228 29.76 8.22 -11.62
CA THR A 228 31.17 7.82 -11.67
C THR A 228 32.03 9.03 -11.32
N GLY A 229 33.04 8.82 -10.50
CA GLY A 229 34.02 9.83 -10.13
C GLY A 229 35.44 9.28 -10.19
N ALA A 230 36.43 10.14 -10.07
CA ALA A 230 37.85 9.76 -9.95
C ALA A 230 38.41 10.40 -8.66
N GLU A 231 39.17 9.61 -7.92
CA GLU A 231 40.01 10.12 -6.83
C GLU A 231 41.41 10.40 -7.41
N VAL A 232 41.96 11.55 -7.10
CA VAL A 232 43.29 11.96 -7.53
C VAL A 232 44.09 12.43 -6.32
N ASP A 233 45.18 11.75 -6.05
CA ASP A 233 46.10 12.14 -4.97
C ASP A 233 47.09 13.18 -5.46
N PHE A 234 47.18 14.30 -4.74
CA PHE A 234 48.20 15.33 -4.97
C PHE A 234 49.28 15.26 -3.90
N GLN A 235 50.52 15.21 -4.31
CA GLN A 235 51.63 15.32 -3.39
C GLN A 235 51.81 16.77 -2.95
N ILE A 236 51.78 16.99 -1.65
CA ILE A 236 52.08 18.28 -1.03
C ILE A 236 53.60 18.37 -0.86
N LYS A 237 54.25 19.41 -1.41
CA LYS A 237 55.65 19.70 -1.24
C LYS A 237 55.91 20.37 0.10
#